data_2a8b856322bd819ed0cb5c09a435ba78
#
_entry.id   2a8b856322bd819ed0cb5c09a435ba78
#
_cell.length_a   1.000
_cell.length_b   1.000
_cell.length_c   1.000
_cell.angle_alpha   90.00
_cell.angle_beta   90.00
_cell.angle_gamma   90.00
#
_symmetry.space_group_name_H-M   'P 1'
#
loop_
_entity.id
_entity.type
_entity.pdbx_description
1 polymer ?
#
loop_
_entity_poly.entity_id
_entity_poly.type
_entity_poly.pdbx_seq_one_letter_code
_entity_poly.pdbx_strand_id
1 'polypeptide(L)'
;MQNKLKYVKILNNICNYYGINEDEFIELLRNRDNKYILLLLLKNNHCLEIDEIKEIFKLKTVKSINSSLRLAEEKLLVNRFFREKYFELENNIENNA
;
A
#
# COMPACT_ATOMS: atom_id res chain seq x y z
N MET A 1 -12.38 -11.55 8.13
CA MET A 1 -13.29 -10.41 8.31
C MET A 1 -12.61 -9.18 8.88
N GLN A 2 -11.89 -9.30 10.00
CA GLN A 2 -11.16 -8.16 10.57
C GLN A 2 -10.12 -7.58 9.61
N ASN A 3 -9.43 -8.45 8.87
CA ASN A 3 -8.41 -8.02 7.92
C ASN A 3 -9.00 -7.21 6.76
N LYS A 4 -10.18 -7.59 6.30
CA LYS A 4 -10.83 -6.88 5.21
C LYS A 4 -11.28 -5.48 5.62
N LEU A 5 -11.80 -5.33 6.83
CA LEU A 5 -12.20 -4.04 7.37
C LEU A 5 -11.00 -3.11 7.53
N LYS A 6 -9.89 -3.66 8.03
CA LYS A 6 -8.64 -2.93 8.19
C LYS A 6 -8.08 -2.48 6.83
N TYR A 7 -8.16 -3.36 5.84
CA TYR A 7 -7.76 -3.08 4.47
C TYR A 7 -8.53 -1.89 3.89
N VAL A 8 -9.86 -1.88 4.05
CA VAL A 8 -10.70 -0.78 3.58
C VAL A 8 -10.34 0.53 4.28
N LYS A 9 -10.05 0.48 5.59
CA LYS A 9 -9.63 1.66 6.35
C LYS A 9 -8.33 2.23 5.82
N ILE A 10 -7.36 1.37 5.48
CA ILE A 10 -6.08 1.81 4.93
C ILE A 10 -6.29 2.48 3.58
N LEU A 11 -7.10 1.89 2.71
CA LEU A 11 -7.40 2.49 1.41
C LEU A 11 -8.07 3.86 1.57
N ASN A 12 -9.03 3.96 2.47
CA ASN A 12 -9.73 5.22 2.73
C ASN A 12 -8.77 6.28 3.27
N ASN A 13 -7.86 5.90 4.17
CA ASN A 13 -6.88 6.83 4.71
C ASN A 13 -5.95 7.36 3.62
N ILE A 14 -5.51 6.49 2.71
CA ILE A 14 -4.68 6.90 1.59
C ILE A 14 -5.43 7.86 0.67
N CYS A 15 -6.67 7.54 0.33
CA CYS A 15 -7.50 8.42 -0.49
C CYS A 15 -7.70 9.78 0.17
N ASN A 16 -7.96 9.81 1.46
CA ASN A 16 -8.12 11.06 2.20
C ASN A 16 -6.83 11.87 2.26
N TYR A 17 -5.70 11.19 2.45
CA TYR A 17 -4.40 11.85 2.49
C TYR A 17 -4.10 12.58 1.19
N TYR A 18 -4.39 11.94 0.04
CA TYR A 18 -4.15 12.54 -1.27
C TYR A 18 -5.31 13.39 -1.76
N GLY A 19 -6.47 13.38 -1.08
CA GLY A 19 -7.66 14.10 -1.51
C GLY A 19 -8.23 13.57 -2.82
N ILE A 20 -8.28 12.26 -2.98
CA ILE A 20 -8.68 11.60 -4.21
C ILE A 20 -9.84 10.61 -3.96
N ASN A 21 -10.54 10.26 -5.04
CA ASN A 21 -11.59 9.23 -5.00
C ASN A 21 -11.03 7.86 -5.45
N GLU A 22 -11.89 6.85 -5.51
CA GLU A 22 -11.47 5.49 -5.88
C GLU A 22 -10.89 5.40 -7.30
N ASP A 23 -11.45 6.11 -8.26
CA ASP A 23 -10.97 6.11 -9.64
C ASP A 23 -9.57 6.73 -9.72
N GLU A 24 -9.39 7.82 -9.01
CA GLU A 24 -8.09 8.49 -8.93
C GLU A 24 -7.07 7.64 -8.18
N PHE A 25 -7.53 6.82 -7.22
CA PHE A 25 -6.66 5.89 -6.52
C PHE A 25 -6.06 4.86 -7.47
N ILE A 26 -6.86 4.35 -8.42
CA ILE A 26 -6.36 3.42 -9.43
C ILE A 26 -5.27 4.07 -10.29
N GLU A 27 -5.47 5.35 -10.65
CA GLU A 27 -4.45 6.11 -11.37
C GLU A 27 -3.19 6.29 -10.54
N LEU A 28 -3.34 6.55 -9.24
CA LEU A 28 -2.21 6.69 -8.31
C LEU A 28 -1.36 5.42 -8.31
N LEU A 29 -1.99 4.25 -8.40
CA LEU A 29 -1.30 2.97 -8.38
C LEU A 29 -0.54 2.64 -9.67
N ARG A 30 -0.67 3.44 -10.70
CA ARG A 30 0.16 3.28 -11.89
C ARG A 30 1.61 3.65 -11.63
N ASN A 31 1.84 4.49 -10.63
CA ASN A 31 3.19 4.82 -10.18
C ASN A 31 3.72 3.66 -9.33
N ARG A 32 4.91 3.17 -9.69
CA ARG A 32 5.52 2.02 -9.01
C ARG A 32 5.76 2.29 -7.52
N ASP A 33 6.20 3.48 -7.18
CA ASP A 33 6.49 3.84 -5.80
C ASP A 33 5.23 3.82 -4.94
N ASN A 34 4.12 4.27 -5.49
CA ASN A 34 2.84 4.25 -4.79
C ASN A 34 2.35 2.82 -4.55
N LYS A 35 2.55 1.94 -5.53
CA LYS A 35 2.24 0.50 -5.36
C LYS A 35 3.07 -0.10 -4.22
N TYR A 36 4.36 0.20 -4.20
CA TYR A 36 5.27 -0.31 -3.18
C TYR A 36 4.88 0.18 -1.80
N ILE A 37 4.52 1.45 -1.68
CA ILE A 37 4.06 2.03 -0.41
C ILE A 37 2.80 1.31 0.07
N LEU A 38 1.82 1.11 -0.81
CA LEU A 38 0.60 0.42 -0.44
C LEU A 38 0.87 -1.02 0.01
N LEU A 39 1.72 -1.75 -0.72
CA LEU A 39 2.07 -3.12 -0.34
C LEU A 39 2.71 -3.16 1.05
N LEU A 40 3.62 -2.24 1.35
CA LEU A 40 4.26 -2.16 2.65
C LEU A 40 3.27 -1.82 3.76
N LEU A 41 2.37 -0.88 3.51
CA LEU A 41 1.35 -0.51 4.49
C LEU A 41 0.44 -1.69 4.82
N LEU A 42 0.02 -2.43 3.79
CA LEU A 42 -0.82 -3.61 3.98
C LEU A 42 -0.08 -4.70 4.75
N LYS A 43 1.18 -4.97 4.39
CA LYS A 43 1.97 -5.99 5.08
C LYS A 43 2.21 -5.63 6.54
N ASN A 44 2.63 -4.40 6.81
CA ASN A 44 2.99 -3.98 8.16
C ASN A 44 1.78 -3.79 9.07
N ASN A 45 0.59 -3.67 8.50
CA ASN A 45 -0.65 -3.62 9.25
C ASN A 45 -1.38 -4.97 9.29
N HIS A 46 -0.71 -6.03 8.85
CA HIS A 46 -1.22 -7.41 8.90
C HIS A 46 -2.53 -7.63 8.14
N CYS A 47 -2.69 -6.95 7.02
CA CYS A 47 -3.88 -7.11 6.17
C CYS A 47 -3.54 -7.40 4.70
N LEU A 48 -2.44 -8.13 4.50
CA LEU A 48 -2.00 -8.52 3.16
C LEU A 48 -2.79 -9.74 2.70
N GLU A 49 -3.94 -9.49 2.05
CA GLU A 49 -4.77 -10.53 1.46
C GLU A 49 -4.36 -10.76 0.01
N ILE A 50 -3.77 -11.92 -0.26
CA ILE A 50 -3.17 -12.20 -1.56
C ILE A 50 -4.16 -12.06 -2.72
N ASP A 51 -5.37 -12.57 -2.57
CA ASP A 51 -6.37 -12.53 -3.64
C ASP A 51 -6.77 -11.09 -3.98
N GLU A 52 -6.98 -10.26 -2.96
CA GLU A 52 -7.33 -8.85 -3.17
C GLU A 52 -6.18 -8.06 -3.78
N ILE A 53 -4.94 -8.38 -3.39
CA ILE A 53 -3.76 -7.73 -3.93
C ILE A 53 -3.54 -8.09 -5.39
N LYS A 54 -3.74 -9.34 -5.77
CA LYS A 54 -3.67 -9.75 -7.18
C LYS A 54 -4.63 -8.95 -8.03
N GLU A 55 -5.85 -8.75 -7.52
CA GLU A 55 -6.87 -8.01 -8.26
C GLU A 55 -6.50 -6.54 -8.40
N ILE A 56 -6.13 -5.88 -7.31
CA ILE A 56 -5.82 -4.44 -7.30
C ILE A 56 -4.58 -4.13 -8.12
N PHE A 57 -3.53 -4.90 -7.94
CA PHE A 57 -2.25 -4.65 -8.60
C PHE A 57 -2.11 -5.36 -9.94
N LYS A 58 -3.12 -6.15 -10.32
CA LYS A 58 -3.09 -6.97 -11.54
C LYS A 58 -1.87 -7.87 -11.61
N LEU A 59 -1.44 -8.37 -10.45
CA LEU A 59 -0.34 -9.31 -10.35
C LEU A 59 -0.88 -10.72 -10.50
N LYS A 60 -0.18 -11.54 -11.28
CA LYS A 60 -0.69 -12.86 -11.66
C LYS A 60 -0.31 -13.98 -10.69
N THR A 61 0.72 -13.79 -9.87
CA THR A 61 1.24 -14.86 -9.03
C THR A 61 1.68 -14.34 -7.66
N VAL A 62 1.69 -15.25 -6.68
CA VAL A 62 2.24 -14.99 -5.34
C VAL A 62 3.71 -14.59 -5.43
N LYS A 63 4.45 -15.19 -6.36
CA LYS A 63 5.85 -14.88 -6.60
C LYS A 63 6.03 -13.40 -6.98
N SER A 64 5.15 -12.87 -7.83
CA SER A 64 5.19 -11.46 -8.24
C SER A 64 4.96 -10.54 -7.05
N ILE A 65 4.02 -10.89 -6.17
CA ILE A 65 3.74 -10.12 -4.96
C ILE A 65 4.97 -10.11 -4.04
N ASN A 66 5.56 -11.27 -3.80
CA ASN A 66 6.73 -11.39 -2.94
C ASN A 66 7.94 -10.64 -3.51
N SER A 67 8.13 -10.68 -4.83
CA SER A 67 9.20 -9.92 -5.48
C SER A 67 8.99 -8.42 -5.31
N SER A 68 7.77 -7.96 -5.49
CA SER A 68 7.43 -6.53 -5.32
C SER A 68 7.62 -6.08 -3.88
N LEU A 69 7.23 -6.91 -2.90
CA LEU A 69 7.44 -6.62 -1.48
C LEU A 69 8.93 -6.50 -1.16
N ARG A 70 9.74 -7.40 -1.68
CA ARG A 70 11.19 -7.35 -1.45
C ARG A 70 11.80 -6.08 -2.01
N LEU A 71 11.39 -5.70 -3.23
CA LEU A 71 11.86 -4.46 -3.85
C LEU A 71 11.39 -3.23 -3.07
N ALA A 72 10.17 -3.27 -2.56
CA ALA A 72 9.62 -2.19 -1.74
C ALA A 72 10.40 -2.03 -0.44
N GLU A 73 10.71 -3.14 0.24
CA GLU A 73 11.49 -3.12 1.47
C GLU A 73 12.91 -2.61 1.23
N GLU A 74 13.51 -3.03 0.13
CA GLU A 74 14.84 -2.56 -0.26
C GLU A 74 14.82 -1.05 -0.52
N LYS A 75 13.81 -0.56 -1.23
CA LYS A 75 13.68 0.86 -1.51
C LYS A 75 13.45 1.67 -0.23
N LEU A 76 12.71 1.11 0.72
CA LEU A 76 12.49 1.75 2.02
C LEU A 76 13.82 1.98 2.75
N LEU A 77 14.76 1.05 2.60
CA LEU A 77 16.07 1.16 3.25
C LEU A 77 17.00 2.16 2.57
N VAL A 78 16.95 2.27 1.25
CA VAL A 78 17.96 3.04 0.50
C VAL A 78 17.48 4.38 -0.03
N ASN A 79 16.17 4.59 -0.16
CA ASN A 79 15.63 5.82 -0.74
C ASN A 79 14.96 6.68 0.34
N ARG A 80 15.59 7.82 0.65
CA ARG A 80 15.11 8.71 1.71
C ARG A 80 13.71 9.27 1.46
N PHE A 81 13.46 9.74 0.24
CA PHE A 81 12.16 10.33 -0.09
C PHE A 81 11.03 9.31 0.01
N PHE A 82 11.28 8.11 -0.47
CA PHE A 82 10.33 7.01 -0.38
C PHE A 82 10.03 6.67 1.08
N ARG A 83 11.07 6.60 1.91
CA ARG A 83 10.96 6.28 3.34
C ARG A 83 10.17 7.35 4.09
N GLU A 84 10.45 8.62 3.83
CA GLU A 84 9.74 9.72 4.49
C GLU A 84 8.26 9.70 4.13
N LYS A 85 7.93 9.47 2.88
CA LYS A 85 6.54 9.40 2.43
C LYS A 85 5.82 8.20 3.04
N TYR A 86 6.48 7.06 3.11
CA TYR A 86 5.93 5.87 3.74
C TYR A 86 5.59 6.12 5.21
N PHE A 87 6.51 6.67 5.98
CA PHE A 87 6.28 6.94 7.40
C PHE A 87 5.21 8.00 7.63
N GLU A 88 5.12 8.98 6.76
CA GLU A 88 4.07 9.99 6.84
C GLU A 88 2.68 9.36 6.68
N LEU A 89 2.52 8.47 5.70
CA LEU A 89 1.27 7.76 5.49
C LEU A 89 0.97 6.80 6.64
N GLU A 90 1.96 6.10 7.15
CA GLU A 90 1.77 5.18 8.26
C GLU A 90 1.34 5.92 9.54
N ASN A 91 1.95 7.05 9.82
CA ASN A 91 1.56 7.89 10.95
C ASN A 91 0.12 8.39 10.79
N ASN A 92 -0.27 8.76 9.58
CA ASN A 92 -1.62 9.20 9.31
C ASN A 92 -2.64 8.08 9.58
N ILE A 93 -2.31 6.86 9.19
CA ILE A 93 -3.16 5.70 9.45
C ILE A 93 -3.30 5.44 10.94
N GLU A 94 -2.20 5.46 11.69
CA GLU A 94 -2.20 5.26 13.14
C GLU A 94 -3.03 6.32 13.87
N ASN A 95 -2.90 7.57 13.45
CA ASN A 95 -3.60 8.68 14.10
C ASN A 95 -5.10 8.70 13.81
N ASN A 96 -5.53 8.06 12.72
CA ASN A 96 -6.94 8.01 12.31
C ASN A 96 -7.58 6.64 12.55
N ALA A 97 -6.88 5.74 13.19
CA ALA A 97 -7.40 4.40 13.44
C ALA A 97 -8.41 4.37 14.62
#